data_b4c80a0e7e723489568e477fea424032
#
_entry.id   b4c80a0e7e723489568e477fea424032
#
_cell.length_a   1.000
_cell.length_b   1.000
_cell.length_c   1.000
_cell.angle_alpha   90.00
_cell.angle_beta   90.00
_cell.angle_gamma   90.00
#
_symmetry.space_group_name_H-M   'P 1'
#
loop_
_entity.id
_entity.type
_entity.pdbx_description
1 polymer ?
#
loop_
_entity_poly.entity_id
_entity_poly.type
_entity_poly.pdbx_seq_one_letter_code
_entity_poly.pdbx_strand_id
1 'polypeptide(L)'
;MSCTTILVGKNASYDGSTIIARDDDSGSGRYDPKRFVAVAPDDQPRHYRSVLSHVEIELPDNPCRYTIAPNVLNNRGILAEAGANEHNVAMSATETIAVNERVLGADPMVELKPAHGEPGDVDHRDERPGGIGEEDIITLVLPYVATAREGVARLGELLETYGTYESNGVIISDVDEIWYVETIGGHHWIARRVPDDCYATIP
;
A
#
# COMPACT_ATOMS: atom_id res chain seq x y z
N MET A 1 -12.51 -14.29 2.48
CA MET A 1 -12.46 -14.15 1.01
C MET A 1 -11.47 -13.07 0.72
N SER A 2 -10.80 -13.20 -0.36
CA SER A 2 -9.74 -12.30 -0.77
C SER A 2 -10.25 -11.40 -1.89
N CYS A 3 -9.78 -10.17 -1.94
CA CYS A 3 -10.00 -9.29 -3.08
C CYS A 3 -9.55 -9.99 -4.38
N THR A 4 -10.14 -9.63 -5.48
CA THR A 4 -9.73 -10.12 -6.81
C THR A 4 -9.24 -8.96 -7.65
N THR A 5 -8.07 -9.12 -8.26
CA THR A 5 -7.43 -8.10 -9.08
C THR A 5 -7.36 -8.53 -10.53
N ILE A 6 -7.61 -7.61 -11.47
CA ILE A 6 -7.43 -7.79 -12.91
C ILE A 6 -6.41 -6.77 -13.41
N LEU A 7 -5.41 -7.26 -14.12
CA LEU A 7 -4.36 -6.47 -14.75
C LEU A 7 -4.39 -6.74 -16.26
N VAL A 8 -4.45 -5.68 -17.09
CA VAL A 8 -4.48 -5.83 -18.55
C VAL A 8 -3.39 -4.96 -19.17
N GLY A 9 -2.43 -5.61 -19.79
CA GLY A 9 -1.34 -4.94 -20.52
C GLY A 9 -1.86 -4.20 -21.76
N LYS A 10 -1.18 -3.15 -22.18
CA LYS A 10 -1.62 -2.22 -23.24
C LYS A 10 -1.89 -2.87 -24.59
N ASN A 11 -1.21 -3.96 -24.92
CA ASN A 11 -1.45 -4.69 -26.19
C ASN A 11 -2.58 -5.74 -26.07
N ALA A 12 -3.05 -6.01 -24.85
CA ALA A 12 -4.19 -6.87 -24.58
C ALA A 12 -5.50 -6.09 -24.39
N SER A 13 -5.41 -4.77 -24.26
CA SER A 13 -6.57 -3.87 -24.20
C SER A 13 -7.04 -3.48 -25.60
N TYR A 14 -8.31 -3.05 -25.71
CA TYR A 14 -8.91 -2.67 -26.99
C TYR A 14 -8.33 -1.37 -27.56
N ASP A 15 -7.99 -0.42 -26.71
CA ASP A 15 -7.58 0.94 -27.08
C ASP A 15 -6.10 1.25 -26.80
N GLY A 16 -5.33 0.24 -26.38
CA GLY A 16 -3.92 0.41 -26.04
C GLY A 16 -3.65 0.96 -24.66
N SER A 17 -4.67 1.09 -23.80
CA SER A 17 -4.51 1.51 -22.42
C SER A 17 -4.02 0.37 -21.53
N THR A 18 -3.31 0.70 -20.46
CA THR A 18 -3.12 -0.18 -19.30
C THR A 18 -4.36 -0.14 -18.42
N ILE A 19 -4.80 -1.29 -17.90
CA ILE A 19 -5.97 -1.36 -17.03
C ILE A 19 -5.61 -2.11 -15.76
N ILE A 20 -5.92 -1.50 -14.61
CA ILE A 20 -5.90 -2.16 -13.31
C ILE A 20 -7.28 -2.03 -12.67
N ALA A 21 -7.79 -3.12 -12.13
CA ALA A 21 -9.06 -3.14 -11.40
C ALA A 21 -8.99 -4.13 -10.25
N ARG A 22 -9.63 -3.78 -9.14
CA ARG A 22 -9.72 -4.62 -7.94
C ARG A 22 -11.11 -4.51 -7.35
N ASP A 23 -11.67 -5.62 -6.91
CA ASP A 23 -12.79 -5.58 -5.98
C ASP A 23 -12.27 -5.53 -4.52
N ASP A 24 -12.99 -4.82 -3.69
CA ASP A 24 -12.77 -4.77 -2.24
C ASP A 24 -13.74 -5.75 -1.57
N ASP A 25 -13.26 -6.99 -1.35
CA ASP A 25 -14.09 -8.09 -0.83
C ASP A 25 -13.69 -8.45 0.59
N SER A 26 -14.36 -7.86 1.57
CA SER A 26 -14.13 -8.16 2.98
C SER A 26 -14.49 -9.58 3.35
N GLY A 27 -13.54 -10.33 3.92
CA GLY A 27 -13.79 -11.67 4.47
C GLY A 27 -14.84 -11.73 5.58
N SER A 28 -15.16 -10.60 6.19
CA SER A 28 -16.23 -10.48 7.18
C SER A 28 -17.64 -10.38 6.58
N GLY A 29 -17.73 -10.17 5.26
CA GLY A 29 -18.99 -9.86 4.57
C GLY A 29 -19.58 -8.50 4.96
N ARG A 30 -18.83 -7.65 5.63
CA ARG A 30 -19.24 -6.29 6.00
C ARG A 30 -18.71 -5.30 4.97
N TYR A 31 -19.53 -4.34 4.66
CA TYR A 31 -19.19 -3.22 3.80
C TYR A 31 -18.62 -2.08 4.64
N ASP A 32 -17.42 -1.68 4.34
CA ASP A 32 -16.81 -0.46 4.89
C ASP A 32 -16.99 0.69 3.89
N PRO A 33 -17.77 1.74 4.24
CA PRO A 33 -18.08 2.80 3.31
C PRO A 33 -16.82 3.61 2.97
N LYS A 34 -16.62 3.86 1.68
CA LYS A 34 -15.55 4.67 1.12
C LYS A 34 -16.09 5.97 0.55
N ARG A 35 -15.23 6.95 0.37
CA ARG A 35 -15.54 8.18 -0.35
C ARG A 35 -14.45 8.48 -1.36
N PHE A 36 -14.81 9.02 -2.51
CA PHE A 36 -13.84 9.49 -3.48
C PHE A 36 -13.36 10.90 -3.08
N VAL A 37 -12.06 11.10 -2.98
CA VAL A 37 -11.43 12.34 -2.54
C VAL A 37 -10.33 12.73 -3.51
N ALA A 38 -10.28 14.01 -3.88
CA ALA A 38 -9.12 14.61 -4.53
C ALA A 38 -8.29 15.32 -3.45
N VAL A 39 -7.01 15.00 -3.36
CA VAL A 39 -6.06 15.59 -2.42
C VAL A 39 -5.16 16.56 -3.19
N ALA A 40 -5.19 17.83 -2.80
CA ALA A 40 -4.27 18.82 -3.35
C ALA A 40 -2.89 18.73 -2.69
N PRO A 41 -1.81 19.24 -3.31
CA PRO A 41 -0.47 19.22 -2.71
C PRO A 41 -0.39 19.85 -1.33
N ASP A 42 -1.16 20.90 -1.07
CA ASP A 42 -1.20 21.60 0.21
C ASP A 42 -1.97 20.82 1.30
N ASP A 43 -2.84 19.89 0.89
CA ASP A 43 -3.63 19.04 1.79
C ASP A 43 -2.87 17.77 2.20
N GLN A 44 -1.78 17.42 1.50
CA GLN A 44 -0.94 16.29 1.83
C GLN A 44 -0.13 16.58 3.10
N PRO A 45 -0.17 15.72 4.14
CA PRO A 45 0.61 15.91 5.34
C PRO A 45 2.12 15.88 5.03
N ARG A 46 2.91 16.63 5.79
CA ARG A 46 4.38 16.55 5.76
C ARG A 46 4.92 15.61 6.82
N HIS A 47 4.14 15.37 7.84
CA HIS A 47 4.36 14.36 8.86
C HIS A 47 3.19 13.39 8.84
N TYR A 48 3.44 12.15 8.50
CA TYR A 48 2.44 11.07 8.43
C TYR A 48 2.53 10.21 9.68
N ARG A 49 1.39 9.83 10.23
CA ARG A 49 1.29 8.83 11.29
C ARG A 49 0.18 7.84 10.97
N SER A 50 0.52 6.55 10.90
CA SER A 50 -0.45 5.47 10.78
C SER A 50 -1.36 5.38 12.01
N VAL A 51 -2.62 5.10 11.79
CA VAL A 51 -3.60 4.84 12.86
C VAL A 51 -3.47 3.42 13.38
N LEU A 52 -3.12 2.46 12.52
CA LEU A 52 -3.07 1.04 12.86
C LEU A 52 -1.71 0.61 13.42
N SER A 53 -0.63 1.06 12.81
CA SER A 53 0.72 0.66 13.20
C SER A 53 1.48 1.68 14.04
N HIS A 54 1.00 2.92 14.12
CA HIS A 54 1.65 4.07 14.75
C HIS A 54 3.00 4.45 14.14
N VAL A 55 3.36 3.94 12.96
CA VAL A 55 4.58 4.37 12.28
C VAL A 55 4.49 5.86 11.94
N GLU A 56 5.58 6.58 12.17
CA GLU A 56 5.70 8.01 11.84
C GLU A 56 6.72 8.20 10.73
N ILE A 57 6.35 8.97 9.70
CA ILE A 57 7.17 9.15 8.49
C ILE A 57 7.14 10.62 8.08
N GLU A 58 8.33 11.21 7.98
CA GLU A 58 8.48 12.52 7.35
C GLU A 58 8.36 12.40 5.83
N LEU A 59 7.46 13.16 5.25
CA LEU A 59 7.16 13.11 3.83
C LEU A 59 7.82 14.26 3.06
N PRO A 60 8.21 14.05 1.78
CA PRO A 60 8.80 15.11 0.98
C PRO A 60 7.87 16.32 0.78
N ASP A 61 8.45 17.51 0.56
CA ASP A 61 7.73 18.78 0.41
C ASP A 61 7.08 18.99 -0.96
N ASN A 62 7.22 18.04 -1.88
CA ASN A 62 6.81 18.15 -3.27
C ASN A 62 5.77 17.10 -3.72
N PRO A 63 4.67 16.88 -2.99
CA PRO A 63 3.64 15.97 -3.45
C PRO A 63 2.95 16.52 -4.69
N CYS A 64 2.53 15.64 -5.59
CA CYS A 64 1.61 15.97 -6.67
C CYS A 64 0.14 15.78 -6.22
N ARG A 65 -0.79 16.29 -7.01
CA ARG A 65 -2.23 16.07 -6.79
C ARG A 65 -2.59 14.63 -7.11
N TYR A 66 -3.48 14.04 -6.30
CA TYR A 66 -3.95 12.67 -6.51
C TYR A 66 -5.38 12.48 -6.01
N THR A 67 -5.98 11.37 -6.41
CA THR A 67 -7.30 10.93 -5.94
C THR A 67 -7.14 9.64 -5.16
N ILE A 68 -7.99 9.44 -4.15
CA ILE A 68 -8.06 8.22 -3.35
C ILE A 68 -9.51 7.90 -2.96
N ALA A 69 -9.73 6.66 -2.53
CA ALA A 69 -11.02 6.21 -1.99
C ALA A 69 -10.89 5.82 -0.50
N PRO A 70 -10.63 6.79 0.41
CA PRO A 70 -10.38 6.49 1.81
C PRO A 70 -11.63 6.01 2.54
N ASN A 71 -11.40 5.29 3.62
CA ASN A 71 -12.42 4.90 4.59
C ASN A 71 -13.06 6.15 5.21
N VAL A 72 -14.38 6.10 5.47
CA VAL A 72 -15.12 7.19 6.13
C VAL A 72 -15.32 6.92 7.64
N LEU A 73 -14.94 5.74 8.13
CA LEU A 73 -15.06 5.39 9.53
C LEU A 73 -13.89 5.97 10.33
N ASN A 74 -14.20 6.58 11.46
CA ASN A 74 -13.17 7.14 12.34
C ASN A 74 -12.31 6.03 12.99
N ASN A 75 -11.04 6.32 13.23
CA ASN A 75 -10.07 5.45 13.89
C ASN A 75 -9.84 4.08 13.21
N ARG A 76 -10.08 4.00 11.90
CA ARG A 76 -9.85 2.81 11.08
C ARG A 76 -8.71 3.01 10.07
N GLY A 77 -8.02 4.13 10.14
CA GLY A 77 -6.99 4.50 9.19
C GLY A 77 -7.54 5.02 7.86
N ILE A 78 -6.64 5.43 6.97
CA ILE A 78 -7.00 5.96 5.65
C ILE A 78 -7.55 4.84 4.78
N LEU A 79 -6.85 3.71 4.70
CA LEU A 79 -7.24 2.55 3.86
C LEU A 79 -7.73 3.04 2.49
N ALA A 80 -6.83 3.70 1.76
CA ALA A 80 -7.17 4.45 0.55
C ALA A 80 -7.64 3.57 -0.63
N GLU A 81 -7.42 2.27 -0.56
CA GLU A 81 -7.83 1.20 -1.47
C GLU A 81 -7.32 1.37 -2.90
N ALA A 82 -7.59 2.51 -3.53
CA ALA A 82 -7.15 2.83 -4.87
C ALA A 82 -6.98 4.34 -5.05
N GLY A 83 -6.14 4.72 -6.00
CA GLY A 83 -5.94 6.13 -6.35
C GLY A 83 -5.22 6.30 -7.68
N ALA A 84 -5.27 7.54 -8.20
CA ALA A 84 -4.51 7.97 -9.36
C ALA A 84 -4.00 9.39 -9.15
N ASN A 85 -2.79 9.69 -9.64
CA ASN A 85 -2.20 11.01 -9.55
C ASN A 85 -2.25 11.79 -10.89
N GLU A 86 -1.86 13.04 -10.88
CA GLU A 86 -1.87 13.92 -12.06
C GLU A 86 -0.87 13.52 -13.17
N HIS A 87 0.05 12.59 -12.88
CA HIS A 87 0.96 12.00 -13.87
C HIS A 87 0.41 10.71 -14.50
N ASN A 88 -0.87 10.38 -14.26
CA ASN A 88 -1.53 9.14 -14.69
C ASN A 88 -0.89 7.88 -14.09
N VAL A 89 -0.25 7.97 -12.94
CA VAL A 89 0.12 6.80 -12.16
C VAL A 89 -1.08 6.40 -11.32
N ALA A 90 -1.47 5.14 -11.38
CA ALA A 90 -2.55 4.57 -10.58
C ALA A 90 -2.04 3.43 -9.69
N MET A 91 -2.62 3.30 -8.51
CA MET A 91 -2.26 2.27 -7.54
C MET A 91 -3.50 1.64 -6.91
N SER A 92 -3.35 0.38 -6.51
CA SER A 92 -4.24 -0.33 -5.59
C SER A 92 -3.42 -1.31 -4.75
N ALA A 93 -3.88 -1.63 -3.55
CA ALA A 93 -3.23 -2.59 -2.66
C ALA A 93 -4.26 -3.56 -2.07
N THR A 94 -3.81 -4.76 -1.67
CA THR A 94 -4.68 -5.81 -1.13
C THR A 94 -3.91 -6.74 -0.19
N GLU A 95 -4.53 -7.19 0.91
CA GLU A 95 -3.98 -8.09 1.93
C GLU A 95 -4.10 -9.59 1.58
N THR A 96 -4.24 -9.97 0.34
CA THR A 96 -4.69 -11.33 -0.02
C THR A 96 -3.59 -12.34 -0.24
N ILE A 97 -2.34 -11.99 -0.02
CA ILE A 97 -1.22 -12.91 -0.16
C ILE A 97 -0.80 -13.51 1.17
N ALA A 98 -0.20 -14.70 1.11
CA ALA A 98 0.36 -15.38 2.27
C ALA A 98 1.88 -15.56 2.10
N VAL A 99 2.62 -15.30 3.17
CA VAL A 99 4.08 -15.43 3.18
C VAL A 99 4.50 -16.78 3.76
N ASN A 100 5.55 -17.35 3.20
CA ASN A 100 6.12 -18.61 3.68
C ASN A 100 6.69 -18.47 5.09
N GLU A 101 6.36 -19.40 5.99
CA GLU A 101 6.78 -19.38 7.39
C GLU A 101 8.32 -19.34 7.58
N ARG A 102 9.09 -19.91 6.64
CA ARG A 102 10.57 -19.84 6.71
C ARG A 102 11.09 -18.43 6.45
N VAL A 103 10.42 -17.69 5.57
CA VAL A 103 10.74 -16.27 5.32
C VAL A 103 10.39 -15.47 6.56
N LEU A 104 9.20 -15.66 7.14
CA LEU A 104 8.80 -14.99 8.38
C LEU A 104 9.70 -15.31 9.57
N GLY A 105 10.30 -16.51 9.58
CA GLY A 105 11.30 -16.86 10.58
C GLY A 105 12.64 -16.12 10.43
N ALA A 106 12.97 -15.66 9.22
CA ALA A 106 14.19 -14.90 8.93
C ALA A 106 13.95 -13.38 8.90
N ASP A 107 12.76 -12.96 8.46
CA ASP A 107 12.33 -11.56 8.35
C ASP A 107 10.87 -11.44 8.84
N PRO A 108 10.68 -11.40 10.18
CA PRO A 108 9.35 -11.36 10.77
C PRO A 108 8.64 -10.03 10.46
N MET A 109 7.31 -10.07 10.43
CA MET A 109 6.48 -8.87 10.31
C MET A 109 6.80 -7.86 11.40
N VAL A 110 6.77 -6.58 11.04
CA VAL A 110 7.03 -5.45 11.94
C VAL A 110 5.70 -5.01 12.55
N GLU A 111 5.25 -5.77 13.55
CA GLU A 111 3.97 -5.52 14.22
C GLU A 111 4.08 -4.43 15.28
N LEU A 112 3.01 -3.63 15.46
CA LEU A 112 2.88 -2.73 16.61
C LEU A 112 2.95 -3.51 17.92
N LYS A 113 3.87 -3.11 18.80
CA LYS A 113 3.96 -3.61 20.16
C LYS A 113 3.57 -2.49 21.13
N PRO A 114 2.35 -2.53 21.69
CA PRO A 114 1.89 -1.52 22.63
C PRO A 114 2.81 -1.38 23.85
N ALA A 115 2.84 -0.20 24.45
CA ALA A 115 3.51 -0.01 25.73
C ALA A 115 2.94 -0.96 26.80
N HIS A 116 3.77 -1.42 27.70
CA HIS A 116 3.41 -2.28 28.82
C HIS A 116 4.00 -1.75 30.12
N GLY A 117 3.20 -1.75 31.21
CA GLY A 117 3.60 -1.25 32.52
C GLY A 117 3.75 0.28 32.57
N GLU A 118 3.96 0.81 33.78
CA GLU A 118 4.22 2.23 33.98
C GLU A 118 5.74 2.52 34.02
N PRO A 119 6.18 3.73 33.64
CA PRO A 119 7.59 4.10 33.78
C PRO A 119 8.11 3.89 35.19
N GLY A 120 9.08 2.98 35.35
CA GLY A 120 9.65 2.58 36.61
C GLY A 120 9.30 1.17 37.07
N ASP A 121 8.37 0.50 36.42
CA ASP A 121 8.08 -0.91 36.67
C ASP A 121 9.20 -1.81 36.11
N VAL A 122 9.42 -2.96 36.75
CA VAL A 122 10.49 -3.90 36.35
C VAL A 122 10.25 -4.47 34.95
N ASP A 123 9.00 -4.58 34.54
CA ASP A 123 8.56 -5.11 33.25
C ASP A 123 8.09 -4.00 32.28
N HIS A 124 8.36 -2.73 32.59
CA HIS A 124 8.05 -1.62 31.69
C HIS A 124 8.71 -1.79 30.31
N ARG A 125 7.92 -1.56 29.29
CA ARG A 125 8.37 -1.50 27.88
C ARG A 125 7.69 -0.37 27.18
N ASP A 126 8.46 0.44 26.49
CA ASP A 126 7.94 1.47 25.60
C ASP A 126 7.24 0.84 24.39
N GLU A 127 6.28 1.57 23.84
CA GLU A 127 5.65 1.23 22.58
C GLU A 127 6.71 1.13 21.46
N ARG A 128 6.53 0.14 20.58
CA ARG A 128 7.30 0.03 19.34
C ARG A 128 6.31 0.05 18.17
N PRO A 129 6.38 1.09 17.33
CA PRO A 129 5.53 1.18 16.14
C PRO A 129 5.72 -0.05 15.24
N GLY A 130 4.66 -0.38 14.51
CA GLY A 130 4.70 -1.35 13.42
C GLY A 130 5.28 -0.75 12.15
N GLY A 131 5.31 -1.54 11.08
CA GLY A 131 5.67 -1.09 9.74
C GLY A 131 4.51 -0.43 9.01
N ILE A 132 4.64 -0.23 7.70
CA ILE A 132 3.58 0.27 6.82
C ILE A 132 2.67 -0.88 6.38
N GLY A 133 1.41 -0.58 6.10
CA GLY A 133 0.44 -1.55 5.59
C GLY A 133 -0.48 -0.96 4.52
N GLU A 134 -1.53 -1.69 4.16
CA GLU A 134 -2.53 -1.24 3.18
C GLU A 134 -3.11 0.12 3.54
N GLU A 135 -3.28 0.41 4.83
CA GLU A 135 -3.69 1.72 5.33
C GLU A 135 -2.87 2.86 4.73
N ASP A 136 -1.55 2.64 4.62
CA ASP A 136 -0.55 3.69 4.42
C ASP A 136 -0.09 3.83 2.97
N ILE A 137 0.07 2.70 2.27
CA ILE A 137 0.87 2.54 1.05
C ILE A 137 0.52 3.57 -0.04
N ILE A 138 -0.75 3.75 -0.37
CA ILE A 138 -1.15 4.66 -1.45
C ILE A 138 -0.81 6.12 -1.11
N THR A 139 -1.08 6.52 0.13
CA THR A 139 -0.80 7.88 0.62
C THR A 139 0.70 8.17 0.71
N LEU A 140 1.52 7.16 0.98
CA LEU A 140 2.97 7.30 1.08
C LEU A 140 3.70 7.28 -0.27
N VAL A 141 3.10 6.63 -1.28
CA VAL A 141 3.76 6.40 -2.58
C VAL A 141 3.21 7.33 -3.67
N LEU A 142 1.91 7.28 -3.89
CA LEU A 142 1.27 7.88 -5.07
C LEU A 142 1.52 9.38 -5.26
N PRO A 143 1.57 10.23 -4.22
CA PRO A 143 1.82 11.67 -4.36
C PRO A 143 3.24 12.03 -4.82
N TYR A 144 4.18 11.09 -4.83
CA TYR A 144 5.60 11.37 -4.99
C TYR A 144 6.25 10.71 -6.21
N VAL A 145 5.45 10.21 -7.13
CA VAL A 145 5.95 9.43 -8.28
C VAL A 145 5.29 9.90 -9.58
N ALA A 146 6.06 9.89 -10.67
CA ALA A 146 5.61 10.27 -12.00
C ALA A 146 5.52 9.06 -12.96
N THR A 147 6.01 7.88 -12.56
CA THR A 147 5.94 6.64 -13.31
C THR A 147 5.65 5.45 -12.41
N ALA A 148 5.11 4.36 -12.97
CA ALA A 148 4.88 3.14 -12.23
C ALA A 148 6.19 2.55 -11.65
N ARG A 149 7.29 2.67 -12.39
CA ARG A 149 8.62 2.21 -11.97
C ARG A 149 9.17 3.00 -10.78
N GLU A 150 8.98 4.32 -10.75
CA GLU A 150 9.28 5.14 -9.57
C GLU A 150 8.44 4.73 -8.37
N GLY A 151 7.15 4.36 -8.61
CA GLY A 151 6.27 3.81 -7.59
C GLY A 151 6.81 2.54 -6.95
N VAL A 152 7.30 1.59 -7.76
CA VAL A 152 7.94 0.37 -7.29
C VAL A 152 9.18 0.68 -6.45
N ALA A 153 10.06 1.56 -6.94
CA ALA A 153 11.29 1.92 -6.23
C ALA A 153 10.99 2.57 -4.88
N ARG A 154 10.07 3.56 -4.86
CA ARG A 154 9.68 4.24 -3.63
C ARG A 154 9.01 3.30 -2.62
N LEU A 155 8.13 2.42 -3.05
CA LEU A 155 7.53 1.41 -2.16
C LEU A 155 8.60 0.50 -1.57
N GLY A 156 9.55 0.04 -2.40
CA GLY A 156 10.67 -0.78 -1.96
C GLY A 156 11.51 -0.09 -0.87
N GLU A 157 11.89 1.16 -1.08
CA GLU A 157 12.64 1.96 -0.08
C GLU A 157 11.87 2.12 1.24
N LEU A 158 10.55 2.32 1.19
CA LEU A 158 9.71 2.40 2.38
C LEU A 158 9.65 1.06 3.11
N LEU A 159 9.47 -0.05 2.40
CA LEU A 159 9.47 -1.39 2.97
C LEU A 159 10.83 -1.76 3.60
N GLU A 160 11.92 -1.44 2.94
CA GLU A 160 13.28 -1.68 3.46
C GLU A 160 13.59 -0.84 4.71
N THR A 161 12.98 0.34 4.82
CA THR A 161 13.24 1.28 5.92
C THR A 161 12.35 1.03 7.12
N TYR A 162 11.05 0.86 6.90
CA TYR A 162 10.05 0.81 7.96
C TYR A 162 9.49 -0.60 8.17
N GLY A 163 9.66 -1.48 7.21
CA GLY A 163 9.02 -2.78 7.18
C GLY A 163 7.51 -2.74 6.97
N THR A 164 6.89 -3.91 7.05
CA THR A 164 5.42 -4.06 7.00
C THR A 164 4.93 -4.99 8.10
N TYR A 165 3.70 -4.72 8.58
CA TYR A 165 3.04 -5.58 9.58
C TYR A 165 2.11 -6.62 8.96
N GLU A 166 1.94 -6.62 7.62
CA GLU A 166 1.01 -7.50 6.92
C GLU A 166 1.52 -7.85 5.51
N SER A 167 0.89 -8.84 4.89
CA SER A 167 1.25 -9.29 3.55
C SER A 167 0.38 -8.61 2.51
N ASN A 168 1.00 -7.87 1.59
CA ASN A 168 0.31 -7.08 0.58
C ASN A 168 0.72 -7.45 -0.84
N GLY A 169 -0.26 -7.50 -1.74
CA GLY A 169 -0.09 -7.39 -3.17
C GLY A 169 -0.40 -5.95 -3.61
N VAL A 170 0.56 -5.25 -4.20
CA VAL A 170 0.40 -3.86 -4.63
C VAL A 170 0.53 -3.76 -6.13
N ILE A 171 -0.43 -3.09 -6.73
CA ILE A 171 -0.48 -2.85 -8.17
C ILE A 171 -0.14 -1.38 -8.44
N ILE A 172 0.78 -1.14 -9.36
CA ILE A 172 1.16 0.21 -9.78
C ILE A 172 1.17 0.25 -11.31
N SER A 173 0.46 1.19 -11.89
CA SER A 173 0.41 1.34 -13.35
C SER A 173 0.59 2.80 -13.76
N ASP A 174 1.11 2.98 -14.96
CA ASP A 174 1.08 4.23 -15.71
C ASP A 174 0.59 3.97 -17.14
N VAL A 175 0.72 4.94 -18.04
CA VAL A 175 0.29 4.81 -19.44
C VAL A 175 1.08 3.77 -20.23
N ASP A 176 2.27 3.37 -19.74
CA ASP A 176 3.19 2.49 -20.47
C ASP A 176 3.30 1.10 -19.89
N GLU A 177 3.20 0.94 -18.58
CA GLU A 177 3.46 -0.36 -17.92
C GLU A 177 2.65 -0.55 -16.64
N ILE A 178 2.50 -1.85 -16.28
CA ILE A 178 1.90 -2.29 -15.02
C ILE A 178 2.94 -3.09 -14.25
N TRP A 179 3.06 -2.84 -12.96
CA TRP A 179 3.87 -3.58 -12.01
C TRP A 179 3.00 -4.20 -10.92
N TYR A 180 3.32 -5.44 -10.58
CA TYR A 180 2.79 -6.13 -9.41
C TYR A 180 3.92 -6.34 -8.41
N VAL A 181 3.70 -5.91 -7.18
CA VAL A 181 4.65 -5.99 -6.07
C VAL A 181 4.05 -6.83 -4.96
N GLU A 182 4.81 -7.76 -4.41
CA GLU A 182 4.44 -8.53 -3.22
C GLU A 182 5.41 -8.26 -2.08
N THR A 183 4.89 -8.06 -0.87
CA THR A 183 5.68 -8.13 0.35
C THR A 183 5.92 -9.60 0.70
N ILE A 184 7.15 -10.00 1.00
CA ILE A 184 7.55 -11.40 1.25
C ILE A 184 8.22 -11.62 2.60
N GLY A 185 7.96 -10.75 3.54
CA GLY A 185 8.48 -10.73 4.89
C GLY A 185 8.28 -9.35 5.48
N GLY A 186 8.92 -9.07 6.60
CA GLY A 186 8.84 -7.78 7.26
C GLY A 186 9.44 -6.64 6.44
N HIS A 187 10.53 -6.89 5.69
CA HIS A 187 11.25 -5.86 4.92
C HIS A 187 11.53 -6.25 3.48
N HIS A 188 11.35 -7.52 3.12
CA HIS A 188 11.61 -8.02 1.78
C HIS A 188 10.39 -7.89 0.87
N TRP A 189 10.65 -7.67 -0.39
CA TRP A 189 9.63 -7.54 -1.42
C TRP A 189 10.13 -8.05 -2.78
N ILE A 190 9.21 -8.37 -3.67
CA ILE A 190 9.50 -8.68 -5.06
C ILE A 190 8.57 -7.88 -5.96
N ALA A 191 9.02 -7.56 -7.16
CA ALA A 191 8.21 -6.87 -8.15
C ALA A 191 8.35 -7.51 -9.52
N ARG A 192 7.25 -7.56 -10.27
CA ARG A 192 7.23 -8.05 -11.63
C ARG A 192 6.42 -7.13 -12.53
N ARG A 193 7.01 -6.77 -13.66
CA ARG A 193 6.29 -6.09 -14.74
C ARG A 193 5.32 -7.07 -15.40
N VAL A 194 4.07 -6.65 -15.57
CA VAL A 194 3.07 -7.39 -16.35
C VAL A 194 3.40 -7.24 -17.83
N PRO A 195 3.47 -8.33 -18.63
CA PRO A 195 3.69 -8.23 -20.06
C PRO A 195 2.59 -7.45 -20.76
N ASP A 196 2.96 -6.71 -21.82
CA ASP A 196 2.03 -5.83 -22.53
C ASP A 196 0.92 -6.59 -23.29
N ASP A 197 1.18 -7.82 -23.68
CA ASP A 197 0.29 -8.70 -24.47
C ASP A 197 -0.53 -9.68 -23.61
N CYS A 198 -0.50 -9.52 -22.30
CA CYS A 198 -1.17 -10.41 -21.34
C CYS A 198 -2.21 -9.67 -20.50
N TYR A 199 -3.16 -10.43 -20.01
CA TYR A 199 -3.94 -10.09 -18.84
C TYR A 199 -3.68 -11.11 -17.73
N ALA A 200 -3.79 -10.67 -16.46
CA ALA A 200 -3.64 -11.52 -15.30
C ALA A 200 -4.76 -11.24 -14.30
N THR A 201 -5.18 -12.28 -13.60
CA THR A 201 -6.02 -12.17 -12.41
C THR A 201 -5.22 -12.65 -11.22
N ILE A 202 -5.33 -11.95 -10.11
CA ILE A 202 -4.62 -12.23 -8.88
C ILE A 202 -5.65 -12.22 -7.74
N PRO A 203 -5.63 -13.21 -6.85
CA PRO A 203 -6.47 -13.20 -5.66
C PRO A 203 -6.10 -12.08 -4.73
#